data_6324287dfb853c1050df7bb11cee1afc
#
_entry.id   6324287dfb853c1050df7bb11cee1afc
#
_cell.length_a   1.000
_cell.length_b   1.000
_cell.length_c   1.000
_cell.angle_alpha   90.00
_cell.angle_beta   90.00
_cell.angle_gamma   90.00
#
_symmetry.space_group_name_H-M   'P 1'
#
loop_
_entity.id
_entity.type
_entity.pdbx_description
1 polymer ?
#
loop_
_entity_poly.entity_id
_entity_poly.type
_entity_poly.pdbx_seq_one_letter_code
_entity_poly.pdbx_strand_id
1 'polypeptide(L)'
;MQYLSAQTAAKKLGIYLPAAPAEFRENQHSRDELAALQTDPPAWLRTLRAEGPHPRSEVSRRLGITNSGLARAGVADAMTTAEIQAILADPPQWLHEERARARKAQQG
;
A
#
# COMPACT_ATOMS: atom_id res chain seq x y z
N MET A 1 -17.98 19.49 -11.61
CA MET A 1 -16.76 19.04 -10.91
C MET A 1 -16.98 17.70 -10.28
N GLN A 2 -16.09 16.78 -10.52
CA GLN A 2 -16.16 15.46 -9.90
C GLN A 2 -15.26 15.40 -8.68
N TYR A 3 -15.81 14.86 -7.62
CA TYR A 3 -15.06 14.62 -6.38
C TYR A 3 -14.94 13.13 -6.17
N LEU A 4 -13.79 12.72 -5.66
CA LEU A 4 -13.51 11.33 -5.33
C LEU A 4 -13.65 11.14 -3.83
N SER A 5 -14.14 9.95 -3.45
CA SER A 5 -14.18 9.60 -2.02
C SER A 5 -12.74 9.49 -1.49
N ALA A 6 -12.59 9.60 -0.17
CA ALA A 6 -11.28 9.45 0.46
C ALA A 6 -10.66 8.08 0.13
N GLN A 7 -11.48 7.01 0.08
CA GLN A 7 -10.99 5.68 -0.28
C GLN A 7 -10.41 5.63 -1.70
N THR A 8 -11.12 6.19 -2.66
CA THR A 8 -10.64 6.22 -4.04
C THR A 8 -9.39 7.09 -4.16
N ALA A 9 -9.37 8.23 -3.48
CA ALA A 9 -8.22 9.12 -3.46
C ALA A 9 -7.00 8.43 -2.87
N ALA A 10 -7.15 7.71 -1.76
CA ALA A 10 -6.07 6.97 -1.13
C ALA A 10 -5.50 5.90 -2.07
N LYS A 11 -6.37 5.19 -2.79
CA LYS A 11 -5.94 4.20 -3.78
C LYS A 11 -5.09 4.83 -4.88
N LYS A 12 -5.52 5.98 -5.38
CA LYS A 12 -4.78 6.68 -6.43
C LYS A 12 -3.43 7.19 -5.93
N LEU A 13 -3.35 7.57 -4.67
CA LEU A 13 -2.10 8.02 -4.05
C LEU A 13 -1.21 6.85 -3.59
N GLY A 14 -1.76 5.63 -3.53
CA GLY A 14 -1.03 4.45 -3.09
C GLY A 14 -0.76 4.44 -1.59
N ILE A 15 -1.67 4.96 -0.79
CA ILE A 15 -1.51 5.06 0.67
C ILE A 15 -2.60 4.29 1.41
N TYR A 16 -2.32 3.98 2.67
CA TYR A 16 -3.26 3.31 3.56
C TYR A 16 -4.14 4.37 4.24
N LEU A 17 -5.41 4.41 3.88
CA LEU A 17 -6.32 5.47 4.31
C LEU A 17 -6.39 5.66 5.83
N PRO A 18 -6.51 4.58 6.66
CA PRO A 18 -6.61 4.78 8.11
C PRO A 18 -5.42 5.49 8.74
N ALA A 19 -4.27 5.52 8.07
CA ALA A 19 -3.09 6.21 8.54
C ALA A 19 -3.00 7.66 8.08
N ALA A 20 -3.92 8.10 7.21
CA ALA A 20 -3.94 9.48 6.72
C ALA A 20 -4.54 10.41 7.77
N PRO A 21 -4.25 11.73 7.69
CA PRO A 21 -4.85 12.69 8.61
C PRO A 21 -6.38 12.71 8.51
N ALA A 22 -7.04 13.09 9.60
CA ALA A 22 -8.50 13.15 9.66
C ALA A 22 -9.08 14.05 8.55
N GLU A 23 -8.43 15.15 8.23
CA GLU A 23 -8.84 16.05 7.16
C GLU A 23 -8.93 15.34 5.82
N PHE A 24 -7.99 14.44 5.55
CA PHE A 24 -8.01 13.65 4.32
C PHE A 24 -9.11 12.58 4.37
N ARG A 25 -9.20 11.85 5.48
CA ARG A 25 -10.13 10.72 5.63
C ARG A 25 -11.59 11.14 5.59
N GLU A 26 -11.90 12.32 6.09
CA GLU A 26 -13.28 12.78 6.29
C GLU A 26 -13.84 13.59 5.13
N ASN A 27 -13.04 13.89 4.12
CA ASN A 27 -13.43 14.75 3.02
C ASN A 27 -13.32 14.06 1.67
N GLN A 28 -14.09 14.58 0.70
CA GLN A 28 -13.93 14.22 -0.70
C GLN A 28 -12.81 15.06 -1.30
N HIS A 29 -12.23 14.59 -2.38
CA HIS A 29 -11.09 15.25 -3.02
C HIS A 29 -11.31 15.42 -4.51
N SER A 30 -11.00 16.59 -5.04
CA SER A 30 -11.08 16.86 -6.46
C SER A 30 -9.87 16.26 -7.16
N ARG A 31 -9.98 16.13 -8.50
CA ARG A 31 -8.85 15.66 -9.31
C ARG A 31 -7.68 16.62 -9.25
N ASP A 32 -7.96 17.92 -9.23
CA ASP A 32 -6.92 18.96 -9.14
C ASP A 32 -6.19 18.87 -7.81
N GLU A 33 -6.91 18.60 -6.73
CA GLU A 33 -6.35 18.41 -5.40
C GLU A 33 -5.41 17.20 -5.39
N LEU A 34 -5.84 16.07 -6.00
CA LEU A 34 -5.00 14.89 -6.10
C LEU A 34 -3.77 15.13 -6.95
N ALA A 35 -3.91 15.86 -8.06
CA ALA A 35 -2.77 16.19 -8.89
C ALA A 35 -1.75 17.03 -8.13
N ALA A 36 -2.22 17.99 -7.32
CA ALA A 36 -1.34 18.80 -6.47
C ALA A 36 -0.62 17.94 -5.43
N LEU A 37 -1.33 16.98 -4.82
CA LEU A 37 -0.73 16.06 -3.85
C LEU A 37 0.34 15.17 -4.48
N GLN A 38 0.15 14.79 -5.74
CA GLN A 38 1.15 13.98 -6.46
C GLN A 38 2.37 14.81 -6.86
N THR A 39 2.14 16.05 -7.27
CA THR A 39 3.20 16.92 -7.77
C THR A 39 4.06 17.49 -6.65
N ASP A 40 3.41 17.90 -5.56
CA ASP A 40 4.08 18.50 -4.41
C ASP A 40 3.52 17.92 -3.12
N PRO A 41 3.93 16.69 -2.76
CA PRO A 41 3.38 16.01 -1.59
C PRO A 41 3.66 16.75 -0.29
N PRO A 42 2.65 16.93 0.58
CA PRO A 42 2.89 17.50 1.90
C PRO A 42 3.69 16.53 2.78
N ALA A 43 4.19 17.04 3.90
CA ALA A 43 5.05 16.25 4.79
C ALA A 43 4.40 14.93 5.23
N TRP A 44 3.10 14.97 5.58
CA TRP A 44 2.42 13.74 6.03
C TRP A 44 2.37 12.68 4.95
N LEU A 45 2.20 13.09 3.69
CA LEU A 45 2.15 12.15 2.57
C LEU A 45 3.53 11.58 2.27
N ARG A 46 4.56 12.40 2.33
CA ARG A 46 5.94 11.94 2.16
C ARG A 46 6.31 10.90 3.21
N THR A 47 6.00 11.18 4.47
CA THR A 47 6.27 10.28 5.58
C THR A 47 5.51 8.97 5.41
N LEU A 48 4.23 9.05 5.06
CA LEU A 48 3.40 7.87 4.87
C LEU A 48 3.91 6.99 3.73
N ARG A 49 4.36 7.60 2.65
CA ARG A 49 4.93 6.85 1.51
C ARG A 49 6.29 6.24 1.82
N ALA A 50 7.09 6.92 2.65
CA ALA A 50 8.42 6.44 3.01
C ALA A 50 8.38 5.36 4.08
N GLU A 51 7.59 5.58 5.11
CA GLU A 51 7.59 4.72 6.32
C GLU A 51 6.36 3.83 6.43
N GLY A 52 5.26 4.24 5.83
CA GLY A 52 3.99 3.52 5.96
C GLY A 52 3.23 3.88 7.22
N PRO A 53 2.24 3.06 7.63
CA PRO A 53 1.94 1.74 7.04
C PRO A 53 1.43 1.83 5.60
N HIS A 54 1.84 0.84 4.81
CA HIS A 54 1.46 0.77 3.39
C HIS A 54 0.24 -0.10 3.20
N PRO A 55 -0.60 0.16 2.19
CA PRO A 55 -1.77 -0.67 1.92
C PRO A 55 -1.36 -2.04 1.39
N ARG A 56 -2.31 -2.99 1.44
CA ARG A 56 -2.08 -4.38 1.05
C ARG A 56 -1.40 -4.51 -0.32
N SER A 57 -1.87 -3.78 -1.32
CA SER A 57 -1.32 -3.87 -2.68
C SER A 57 0.14 -3.45 -2.73
N GLU A 58 0.53 -2.46 -1.96
CA GLU A 58 1.91 -2.02 -1.89
C GLU A 58 2.77 -3.03 -1.13
N VAL A 59 2.24 -3.60 -0.04
CA VAL A 59 2.94 -4.63 0.74
C VAL A 59 3.21 -5.86 -0.15
N SER A 60 2.18 -6.36 -0.84
CA SER A 60 2.35 -7.54 -1.68
C SER A 60 3.33 -7.28 -2.83
N ARG A 61 3.29 -6.10 -3.44
CA ARG A 61 4.23 -5.73 -4.49
C ARG A 61 5.67 -5.74 -3.99
N ARG A 62 5.91 -5.16 -2.83
CA ARG A 62 7.27 -5.10 -2.24
C ARG A 62 7.77 -6.48 -1.83
N LEU A 63 6.88 -7.37 -1.40
CA LEU A 63 7.24 -8.73 -1.02
C LEU A 63 7.33 -9.68 -2.24
N GLY A 64 6.88 -9.23 -3.42
CA GLY A 64 6.93 -10.04 -4.63
C GLY A 64 5.89 -11.14 -4.67
N ILE A 65 4.72 -10.90 -4.07
CA ILE A 65 3.61 -11.87 -4.02
C ILE A 65 2.31 -11.19 -4.47
N THR A 66 1.25 -11.98 -4.58
CA THR A 66 -0.08 -11.45 -4.93
C THR A 66 -0.81 -10.99 -3.68
N ASN A 67 -1.83 -10.14 -3.87
CA ASN A 67 -2.71 -9.74 -2.76
C ASN A 67 -3.39 -10.97 -2.12
N SER A 68 -3.79 -11.94 -2.95
CA SER A 68 -4.37 -13.19 -2.46
C SER A 68 -3.37 -13.98 -1.62
N GLY A 69 -2.11 -14.01 -2.05
CA GLY A 69 -1.04 -14.67 -1.30
C GLY A 69 -0.81 -14.03 0.06
N LEU A 70 -0.85 -12.71 0.10
CA LEU A 70 -0.69 -11.98 1.37
C LEU A 70 -1.84 -12.32 2.33
N ALA A 71 -3.07 -12.37 1.81
CA ALA A 71 -4.25 -12.72 2.61
C ALA A 71 -4.15 -14.16 3.14
N ARG A 72 -3.69 -15.09 2.29
CA ARG A 72 -3.53 -16.51 2.68
C ARG A 72 -2.53 -16.67 3.81
N ALA A 73 -1.47 -15.88 3.80
CA ALA A 73 -0.44 -15.93 4.83
C ALA A 73 -0.92 -15.44 6.20
N GLY A 74 -2.06 -14.75 6.23
CA GLY A 74 -2.63 -14.27 7.49
C GLY A 74 -1.89 -13.11 8.14
N VAL A 75 -1.06 -12.40 7.37
CA VAL A 75 -0.35 -11.23 7.88
C VAL A 75 -1.25 -10.00 7.81
N ALA A 76 -0.84 -8.93 8.49
CA ALA A 76 -1.63 -7.71 8.57
C ALA A 76 -1.87 -7.11 7.18
N ASP A 77 -3.03 -6.46 7.01
CA ASP A 77 -3.40 -5.79 5.77
C ASP A 77 -2.50 -4.60 5.44
N ALA A 78 -1.85 -4.06 6.44
CA ALA A 78 -0.95 -2.92 6.26
C ALA A 78 0.34 -3.18 7.03
N MET A 79 1.46 -2.76 6.44
CA MET A 79 2.78 -2.93 7.05
C MET A 79 3.62 -1.68 6.83
N THR A 80 4.46 -1.37 7.82
CA THR A 80 5.45 -0.31 7.68
C THR A 80 6.62 -0.77 6.82
N THR A 81 7.39 0.18 6.31
CA THR A 81 8.62 -0.12 5.58
C THR A 81 9.57 -0.96 6.43
N ALA A 82 9.69 -0.63 7.72
CA ALA A 82 10.56 -1.38 8.63
C ALA A 82 10.11 -2.84 8.77
N GLU A 83 8.81 -3.07 8.88
CA GLU A 83 8.25 -4.43 8.97
C GLU A 83 8.52 -5.23 7.69
N ILE A 84 8.32 -4.59 6.54
CA ILE A 84 8.58 -5.23 5.25
C ILE A 84 10.06 -5.57 5.10
N GLN A 85 10.95 -4.64 5.47
CA GLN A 85 12.39 -4.88 5.40
C GLN A 85 12.84 -6.00 6.32
N ALA A 86 12.24 -6.11 7.51
CA ALA A 86 12.54 -7.20 8.44
C ALA A 86 12.19 -8.56 7.83
N ILE A 87 11.05 -8.64 7.14
CA ILE A 87 10.62 -9.86 6.44
C ILE A 87 11.58 -10.19 5.29
N LEU A 88 12.00 -9.18 4.54
CA LEU A 88 12.90 -9.38 3.41
C LEU A 88 14.31 -9.78 3.85
N ALA A 89 14.75 -9.30 5.02
CA ALA A 89 16.07 -9.63 5.56
C ALA A 89 16.16 -11.09 5.99
N ASP A 90 15.05 -11.66 6.50
CA ASP A 90 15.00 -13.06 6.93
C ASP A 90 13.64 -13.62 6.47
N PRO A 91 13.51 -13.97 5.18
CA PRO A 91 12.22 -14.37 4.63
C PRO A 91 11.68 -15.63 5.28
N PRO A 92 10.44 -15.58 5.81
CA PRO A 92 9.82 -16.77 6.38
C PRO A 92 9.41 -17.76 5.27
N GLN A 93 9.15 -18.99 5.69
CA GLN A 93 8.77 -20.07 4.76
C GLN A 93 7.55 -19.70 3.91
N TRP A 94 6.53 -19.07 4.53
CA TRP A 94 5.33 -18.70 3.78
C TRP A 94 5.63 -17.74 2.62
N LEU A 95 6.64 -16.88 2.79
CA LEU A 95 7.00 -15.93 1.73
C LEU A 95 7.62 -16.65 0.54
N HIS A 96 8.50 -17.62 0.80
CA HIS A 96 9.08 -18.45 -0.27
C HIS A 96 8.00 -19.19 -1.04
N GLU A 97 7.02 -19.75 -0.33
CA GLU A 97 5.90 -20.48 -0.95
C GLU A 97 5.03 -19.56 -1.80
N GLU A 98 4.71 -18.37 -1.30
CA GLU A 98 3.86 -17.44 -2.06
C GLU A 98 4.57 -16.86 -3.26
N ARG A 99 5.88 -16.64 -3.17
CA ARG A 99 6.67 -16.21 -4.32
C ARG A 99 6.69 -17.27 -5.41
N ALA A 100 6.81 -18.53 -5.04
CA ALA A 100 6.75 -19.64 -5.99
C ALA A 100 5.40 -19.70 -6.69
N ARG A 101 4.31 -19.51 -5.95
CA ARG A 101 2.96 -19.46 -6.52
C ARG A 101 2.78 -18.28 -7.47
N ALA A 102 3.29 -17.13 -7.12
CA ALA A 102 3.20 -15.93 -7.95
C ALA A 102 3.92 -16.13 -9.27
N ARG A 103 5.11 -16.75 -9.25
CA ARG A 103 5.86 -17.06 -10.46
C ARG A 103 5.11 -18.05 -11.34
N LYS A 104 4.51 -19.08 -10.75
CA LYS A 104 3.71 -20.06 -11.48
C LYS A 104 2.53 -19.39 -12.18
N ALA A 105 1.84 -18.49 -11.48
CA ALA A 105 0.70 -17.78 -12.04
C ALA A 105 1.09 -16.92 -13.24
N GLN A 106 2.29 -16.34 -13.21
CA GLN A 106 2.79 -15.51 -14.32
C GLN A 106 3.22 -16.36 -15.52
N GLN A 107 3.63 -17.59 -15.29
CA GLN A 107 4.08 -18.49 -16.35
C GLN A 107 2.94 -19.25 -17.01
N GLY A 108 1.81 -19.33 -16.31
CA GLY A 108 0.64 -20.04 -16.81
C GLY A 108 -0.21 -19.19 -17.68
#